data_edaf3a7f6c55b87f334907a0e0fbc064
#
_entry.id   edaf3a7f6c55b87f334907a0e0fbc064
#
_cell.length_a   1.000
_cell.length_b   1.000
_cell.length_c   1.000
_cell.angle_alpha   90.00
_cell.angle_beta   90.00
_cell.angle_gamma   90.00
#
_symmetry.space_group_name_H-M   'P 1'
#
loop_
_entity.id
_entity.type
_entity.pdbx_description
1 polymer ?
#
loop_
_entity_poly.entity_id
_entity_poly.type
_entity_poly.pdbx_seq_one_letter_code
_entity_poly.pdbx_strand_id
1 'polypeptide(L)'
;MAYKIAVIPGDGVGPEVISEGRKVLDAVSEVENFEIEWREFPHGAEHYLKTGELLGEETLKEIERCDAIYFGSIGDPRVPTGVLEQGILLTLRFYFDQFVNLRPVKLFEGVPTPLAGKRPEDIDFCVVRENTEDFYVGAGGRVKLANASKQKAAKGAAGAGKGVERQVLEIKRSLYQLKFGLEIEGDADEIAYQIGVLSRKGCERVIRFAFEFARARRRSGGGGGAGEGEERERSQGQGQEQGRSRKKVTSVDKANVLTHAYGFWREIFSEIAKEYPEIETEFAFVDAVAMWFVKNPENFDVVVTPNMFGDILTDLGAMIQGGLGLAPGANINPEGVSMFEPIHGSAPKYAGKGIANPIATIWAGSLMLEQLGERKAAEIVLKAISEVLRERKVLTPDLGGSSKTSDVGDEIAKKVKAS
;
A
#
# COMPACT_ATOMS: atom_id res chain seq x y z
N MET A 1 -14.52 -8.62 23.27
CA MET A 1 -13.14 -9.01 22.91
C MET A 1 -12.30 -7.76 22.98
N ALA A 2 -11.04 -7.81 23.40
CA ALA A 2 -10.18 -6.62 23.47
C ALA A 2 -9.01 -6.79 22.52
N TYR A 3 -8.79 -5.82 21.62
CA TYR A 3 -7.69 -5.78 20.68
C TYR A 3 -6.61 -4.82 21.13
N LYS A 4 -5.36 -5.23 21.10
CA LYS A 4 -4.20 -4.38 21.40
C LYS A 4 -3.64 -3.81 20.12
N ILE A 5 -3.73 -2.52 19.94
CA ILE A 5 -3.30 -1.85 18.74
C ILE A 5 -2.07 -0.97 19.02
N ALA A 6 -0.96 -1.29 18.36
CA ALA A 6 0.22 -0.44 18.39
C ALA A 6 -0.03 0.81 17.54
N VAL A 7 0.11 1.99 18.13
CA VAL A 7 -0.07 3.27 17.44
C VAL A 7 1.27 3.93 17.25
N ILE A 8 1.62 4.24 16.02
CA ILE A 8 2.80 5.03 15.65
C ILE A 8 2.30 6.27 14.89
N PRO A 9 2.07 7.40 15.58
CA PRO A 9 1.55 8.61 14.92
C PRO A 9 2.53 9.17 13.86
N GLY A 10 3.84 9.04 14.11
CA GLY A 10 4.90 9.48 13.21
C GLY A 10 5.02 11.00 13.13
N ASP A 11 5.14 11.52 11.89
CA ASP A 11 5.56 12.89 11.62
C ASP A 11 4.48 13.72 10.91
N GLY A 12 4.68 15.03 10.91
CA GLY A 12 3.90 15.97 10.12
C GLY A 12 2.42 15.97 10.47
N VAL A 13 1.56 15.62 9.51
CA VAL A 13 0.10 15.51 9.71
C VAL A 13 -0.31 14.19 10.38
N GLY A 14 0.60 13.23 10.52
CA GLY A 14 0.33 11.91 11.09
C GLY A 14 -0.38 11.95 12.45
N PRO A 15 0.11 12.69 13.45
CA PRO A 15 -0.56 12.80 14.76
C PRO A 15 -2.01 13.33 14.67
N GLU A 16 -2.26 14.31 13.78
CA GLU A 16 -3.60 14.88 13.60
C GLU A 16 -4.58 13.84 13.03
N VAL A 17 -4.19 13.14 11.96
CA VAL A 17 -5.08 12.18 11.28
C VAL A 17 -5.27 10.90 12.12
N ILE A 18 -4.25 10.46 12.87
CA ILE A 18 -4.35 9.32 13.80
C ILE A 18 -5.33 9.63 14.94
N SER A 19 -5.32 10.87 15.47
CA SER A 19 -6.27 11.29 16.51
C SER A 19 -7.71 11.12 16.04
N GLU A 20 -8.01 11.53 14.81
CA GLU A 20 -9.35 11.41 14.23
C GLU A 20 -9.69 9.95 13.89
N GLY A 21 -8.71 9.18 13.41
CA GLY A 21 -8.89 7.75 13.18
C GLY A 21 -9.27 7.01 14.46
N ARG A 22 -8.53 7.23 15.57
CA ARG A 22 -8.85 6.64 16.89
C ARG A 22 -10.25 7.00 17.35
N LYS A 23 -10.62 8.29 17.27
CA LYS A 23 -11.96 8.76 17.64
C LYS A 23 -13.08 7.98 16.94
N VAL A 24 -12.94 7.74 15.63
CA VAL A 24 -13.94 7.00 14.86
C VAL A 24 -13.94 5.51 15.21
N LEU A 25 -12.73 4.93 15.41
CA LEU A 25 -12.61 3.52 15.78
C LEU A 25 -13.12 3.24 17.20
N ASP A 26 -12.91 4.16 18.14
CA ASP A 26 -13.50 4.10 19.50
C ASP A 26 -15.02 4.19 19.41
N ALA A 27 -15.55 5.08 18.55
CA ALA A 27 -17.01 5.19 18.38
C ALA A 27 -17.63 3.90 17.82
N VAL A 28 -17.00 3.22 16.86
CA VAL A 28 -17.55 1.98 16.32
C VAL A 28 -17.35 0.80 17.28
N SER A 29 -16.29 0.79 18.08
CA SER A 29 -16.08 -0.26 19.08
C SER A 29 -17.14 -0.21 20.18
N GLU A 30 -17.61 0.98 20.58
CA GLU A 30 -18.76 1.17 21.47
C GLU A 30 -20.06 0.61 20.86
N VAL A 31 -20.29 0.85 19.56
CA VAL A 31 -21.51 0.39 18.84
C VAL A 31 -21.53 -1.13 18.69
N GLU A 32 -20.40 -1.74 18.36
CA GLU A 32 -20.30 -3.19 18.09
C GLU A 32 -19.80 -4.01 19.30
N ASN A 33 -19.66 -3.38 20.50
CA ASN A 33 -19.35 -4.01 21.78
C ASN A 33 -18.05 -4.81 21.81
N PHE A 34 -16.96 -4.21 21.33
CA PHE A 34 -15.59 -4.69 21.54
C PHE A 34 -14.72 -3.58 22.12
N GLU A 35 -13.52 -3.91 22.59
CA GLU A 35 -12.60 -2.94 23.20
C GLU A 35 -11.33 -2.80 22.37
N ILE A 36 -10.77 -1.60 22.31
CA ILE A 36 -9.48 -1.32 21.71
C ILE A 36 -8.55 -0.76 22.78
N GLU A 37 -7.45 -1.48 23.06
CA GLU A 37 -6.35 -1.02 23.90
C GLU A 37 -5.29 -0.37 23.01
N TRP A 38 -5.22 0.96 23.00
CA TRP A 38 -4.22 1.71 22.26
C TRP A 38 -2.88 1.72 22.98
N ARG A 39 -1.80 1.28 22.32
CA ARG A 39 -0.43 1.33 22.82
C ARG A 39 0.38 2.27 21.94
N GLU A 40 0.76 3.42 22.50
CA GLU A 40 1.49 4.44 21.74
C GLU A 40 2.99 4.15 21.71
N PHE A 41 3.57 4.27 20.51
CA PHE A 41 4.99 4.20 20.24
C PHE A 41 5.42 5.51 19.57
N PRO A 42 6.10 6.43 20.28
CA PRO A 42 6.36 7.78 19.80
C PRO A 42 7.55 7.85 18.82
N HIS A 43 7.63 6.87 17.92
CA HIS A 43 8.71 6.80 16.94
C HIS A 43 8.40 7.66 15.71
N GLY A 44 9.39 8.49 15.34
CA GLY A 44 9.36 9.42 14.23
C GLY A 44 10.59 10.33 14.29
N ALA A 45 10.57 11.42 13.53
CA ALA A 45 11.67 12.38 13.43
C ALA A 45 12.02 13.01 14.79
N GLU A 46 11.02 13.41 15.57
CA GLU A 46 11.28 14.03 16.89
C GLU A 46 11.98 13.07 17.85
N HIS A 47 11.58 11.81 17.87
CA HIS A 47 12.25 10.77 18.65
C HIS A 47 13.69 10.59 18.17
N TYR A 48 13.87 10.40 16.87
CA TYR A 48 15.20 10.23 16.27
C TYR A 48 16.13 11.42 16.52
N LEU A 49 15.65 12.66 16.36
CA LEU A 49 16.46 13.85 16.58
C LEU A 49 16.88 14.04 18.04
N LYS A 50 16.08 13.54 18.99
CA LYS A 50 16.38 13.61 20.43
C LYS A 50 17.31 12.50 20.92
N THR A 51 17.13 11.29 20.40
CA THR A 51 17.78 10.08 20.93
C THR A 51 18.81 9.47 19.99
N GLY A 52 18.72 9.75 18.70
CA GLY A 52 19.46 9.05 17.65
C GLY A 52 18.93 7.65 17.34
N GLU A 53 17.84 7.22 17.99
CA GLU A 53 17.27 5.90 17.86
C GLU A 53 16.08 5.88 16.88
N LEU A 54 15.98 4.79 16.11
CA LEU A 54 14.84 4.46 15.26
C LEU A 54 14.00 3.37 15.96
N LEU A 55 13.64 2.27 15.28
CA LEU A 55 12.99 1.13 15.93
C LEU A 55 14.03 0.13 16.45
N GLY A 56 14.17 0.05 17.78
CA GLY A 56 15.01 -0.94 18.42
C GLY A 56 14.34 -2.31 18.52
N GLU A 57 15.15 -3.34 18.81
CA GLU A 57 14.67 -4.74 18.92
C GLU A 57 13.64 -4.92 20.05
N GLU A 58 13.79 -4.20 21.16
CA GLU A 58 12.84 -4.24 22.29
C GLU A 58 11.47 -3.68 21.87
N THR A 59 11.46 -2.53 21.19
CA THR A 59 10.24 -1.93 20.66
C THR A 59 9.53 -2.88 19.68
N LEU A 60 10.27 -3.52 18.78
CA LEU A 60 9.71 -4.49 17.83
C LEU A 60 9.07 -5.68 18.56
N LYS A 61 9.70 -6.20 19.62
CA LYS A 61 9.14 -7.26 20.46
C LYS A 61 7.90 -6.83 21.26
N GLU A 62 7.80 -5.55 21.62
CA GLU A 62 6.59 -5.02 22.24
C GLU A 62 5.45 -4.90 21.24
N ILE A 63 5.72 -4.42 20.02
CA ILE A 63 4.76 -4.35 18.93
C ILE A 63 4.28 -5.75 18.52
N GLU A 64 5.13 -6.76 18.52
CA GLU A 64 4.79 -8.16 18.23
C GLU A 64 3.70 -8.73 19.15
N ARG A 65 3.50 -8.13 20.33
CA ARG A 65 2.44 -8.52 21.29
C ARG A 65 1.10 -7.82 21.03
N CYS A 66 1.05 -6.97 19.99
CA CYS A 66 -0.16 -6.31 19.56
C CYS A 66 -0.81 -7.08 18.40
N ASP A 67 -2.12 -6.88 18.24
CA ASP A 67 -2.90 -7.55 17.19
C ASP A 67 -2.73 -6.87 15.82
N ALA A 68 -2.46 -5.54 15.83
CA ALA A 68 -2.20 -4.76 14.61
C ALA A 68 -1.40 -3.49 14.94
N ILE A 69 -0.88 -2.85 13.87
CA ILE A 69 -0.23 -1.55 13.92
C ILE A 69 -1.11 -0.53 13.19
N TYR A 70 -1.42 0.57 13.86
CA TYR A 70 -2.08 1.73 13.27
C TYR A 70 -1.06 2.85 13.11
N PHE A 71 -0.72 3.16 11.87
CA PHE A 71 0.42 3.99 11.52
C PHE A 71 -0.05 5.29 10.86
N GLY A 72 0.56 6.42 11.26
CA GLY A 72 0.25 7.72 10.68
C GLY A 72 1.06 8.00 9.40
N SER A 73 2.16 8.73 9.55
CA SER A 73 3.03 9.05 8.41
C SER A 73 4.46 9.31 8.87
N ILE A 74 5.42 9.09 7.99
CA ILE A 74 6.86 9.30 8.29
C ILE A 74 7.46 10.28 7.28
N GLY A 75 8.42 11.06 7.77
CA GLY A 75 9.25 11.96 6.99
C GLY A 75 9.30 13.37 7.56
N ASP A 76 10.52 13.89 7.73
CA ASP A 76 10.78 15.25 8.19
C ASP A 76 12.00 15.82 7.47
N PRO A 77 11.93 17.04 6.93
CA PRO A 77 13.05 17.65 6.19
C PRO A 77 14.32 17.87 7.01
N ARG A 78 14.22 17.81 8.34
CA ARG A 78 15.39 17.90 9.25
C ARG A 78 16.20 16.60 9.32
N VAL A 79 15.65 15.49 8.82
CA VAL A 79 16.31 14.18 8.80
C VAL A 79 16.69 13.85 7.37
N PRO A 80 17.90 13.30 7.10
CA PRO A 80 18.28 12.91 5.76
C PRO A 80 17.30 11.94 5.11
N THR A 81 17.00 12.13 3.83
CA THR A 81 16.05 11.31 3.06
C THR A 81 16.40 9.83 3.17
N GLY A 82 15.40 9.00 3.45
CA GLY A 82 15.52 7.55 3.54
C GLY A 82 15.83 7.03 4.94
N VAL A 83 16.30 7.85 5.88
CA VAL A 83 16.64 7.39 7.24
C VAL A 83 15.40 6.91 7.99
N LEU A 84 14.36 7.72 8.01
CA LEU A 84 13.11 7.37 8.72
C LEU A 84 12.33 6.27 7.99
N GLU A 85 12.24 6.37 6.67
CA GLU A 85 11.54 5.41 5.84
C GLU A 85 12.18 4.01 5.97
N GLN A 86 13.49 3.91 5.90
CA GLN A 86 14.22 2.65 6.05
C GLN A 86 14.20 2.15 7.50
N GLY A 87 14.45 3.04 8.45
CA GLY A 87 14.63 2.67 9.85
C GLY A 87 13.32 2.43 10.61
N ILE A 88 12.18 2.92 10.11
CA ILE A 88 10.87 2.71 10.74
C ILE A 88 9.95 1.92 9.82
N LEU A 89 9.51 2.50 8.69
CA LEU A 89 8.50 1.90 7.83
C LEU A 89 8.93 0.56 7.23
N LEU A 90 10.10 0.53 6.56
CA LEU A 90 10.61 -0.71 5.97
C LEU A 90 11.04 -1.72 7.02
N THR A 91 11.54 -1.25 8.18
CA THR A 91 11.86 -2.15 9.30
C THR A 91 10.62 -2.90 9.78
N LEU A 92 9.48 -2.22 9.97
CA LEU A 92 8.21 -2.87 10.33
C LEU A 92 7.77 -3.87 9.27
N ARG A 93 7.79 -3.49 7.99
CA ARG A 93 7.39 -4.38 6.89
C ARG A 93 8.23 -5.65 6.82
N PHE A 94 9.53 -5.53 7.02
CA PHE A 94 10.44 -6.69 6.95
C PHE A 94 10.44 -7.53 8.23
N TYR A 95 10.40 -6.91 9.40
CA TYR A 95 10.40 -7.63 10.67
C TYR A 95 9.14 -8.47 10.84
N PHE A 96 7.97 -7.90 10.52
CA PHE A 96 6.68 -8.58 10.58
C PHE A 96 6.32 -9.35 9.31
N ASP A 97 7.22 -9.40 8.34
CA ASP A 97 7.01 -10.05 7.03
C ASP A 97 5.67 -9.70 6.37
N GLN A 98 5.35 -8.41 6.34
CA GLN A 98 4.11 -7.87 5.77
C GLN A 98 4.19 -7.86 4.24
N PHE A 99 4.08 -9.05 3.64
CA PHE A 99 4.38 -9.29 2.23
C PHE A 99 3.30 -8.83 1.24
N VAL A 100 2.13 -8.48 1.71
CA VAL A 100 1.06 -7.89 0.90
C VAL A 100 0.92 -6.41 1.25
N ASN A 101 0.90 -5.54 0.24
CA ASN A 101 0.41 -4.19 0.39
C ASN A 101 -0.91 -4.05 -0.38
N LEU A 102 -2.00 -4.00 0.35
CA LEU A 102 -3.36 -3.90 -0.19
C LEU A 102 -3.76 -2.43 -0.29
N ARG A 103 -4.11 -1.97 -1.47
CA ARG A 103 -4.50 -0.59 -1.75
C ARG A 103 -5.79 -0.52 -2.55
N PRO A 104 -6.94 -0.31 -1.90
CA PRO A 104 -8.20 -0.09 -2.60
C PRO A 104 -8.19 1.27 -3.31
N VAL A 105 -8.74 1.28 -4.52
CA VAL A 105 -8.97 2.47 -5.34
C VAL A 105 -10.46 2.55 -5.61
N LYS A 106 -11.12 3.51 -4.94
CA LYS A 106 -12.57 3.66 -5.00
C LYS A 106 -12.97 5.13 -5.03
N LEU A 107 -13.67 5.53 -6.07
CA LEU A 107 -14.30 6.84 -6.12
C LEU A 107 -15.61 6.81 -5.34
N PHE A 108 -15.72 7.67 -4.33
CA PHE A 108 -16.96 7.83 -3.59
C PHE A 108 -17.90 8.83 -4.25
N GLU A 109 -19.19 8.66 -4.09
CA GLU A 109 -20.19 9.63 -4.50
C GLU A 109 -19.92 10.98 -3.82
N GLY A 110 -19.99 12.07 -4.58
CA GLY A 110 -19.70 13.41 -4.09
C GLY A 110 -18.23 13.82 -4.18
N VAL A 111 -17.31 12.91 -4.46
CA VAL A 111 -15.88 13.22 -4.63
C VAL A 111 -15.57 13.56 -6.10
N PRO A 112 -14.86 14.65 -6.38
CA PRO A 112 -14.42 14.95 -7.73
C PRO A 112 -13.28 14.02 -8.16
N THR A 113 -13.35 13.53 -9.39
CA THR A 113 -12.23 12.82 -10.05
C THR A 113 -11.67 13.71 -11.16
N PRO A 114 -10.35 13.66 -11.44
CA PRO A 114 -9.76 14.34 -12.59
C PRO A 114 -10.16 13.70 -13.94
N LEU A 115 -10.80 12.52 -13.92
CA LEU A 115 -11.18 11.80 -15.12
C LEU A 115 -12.52 12.27 -15.66
N ALA A 116 -12.51 12.85 -16.85
CA ALA A 116 -13.74 13.33 -17.50
C ALA A 116 -14.72 12.19 -17.77
N GLY A 117 -15.99 12.38 -17.32
CA GLY A 117 -17.09 11.46 -17.60
C GLY A 117 -17.06 10.14 -16.78
N LYS A 118 -16.13 9.98 -15.85
CA LYS A 118 -16.11 8.81 -14.93
C LYS A 118 -16.95 9.05 -13.69
N ARG A 119 -17.58 7.99 -13.20
CA ARG A 119 -18.50 7.98 -12.07
C ARG A 119 -18.01 6.99 -11.00
N PRO A 120 -18.58 6.99 -9.80
CA PRO A 120 -18.21 6.07 -8.72
C PRO A 120 -18.16 4.59 -9.13
N GLU A 121 -19.09 4.14 -9.95
CA GLU A 121 -19.14 2.75 -10.43
C GLU A 121 -18.03 2.39 -11.43
N ASP A 122 -17.38 3.39 -12.04
CA ASP A 122 -16.30 3.20 -13.00
C ASP A 122 -14.94 3.05 -12.30
N ILE A 123 -14.80 3.47 -11.04
CA ILE A 123 -13.55 3.43 -10.27
C ILE A 123 -13.78 2.68 -8.95
N ASP A 124 -13.68 1.37 -9.01
CA ASP A 124 -13.79 0.47 -7.84
C ASP A 124 -12.97 -0.80 -8.10
N PHE A 125 -11.67 -0.73 -7.83
CA PHE A 125 -10.74 -1.85 -7.95
C PHE A 125 -9.73 -1.85 -6.80
N CYS A 126 -8.92 -2.90 -6.69
CA CYS A 126 -7.90 -3.01 -5.65
C CYS A 126 -6.55 -3.40 -6.25
N VAL A 127 -5.48 -2.84 -5.74
CA VAL A 127 -4.11 -3.24 -6.08
C VAL A 127 -3.52 -4.04 -4.92
N VAL A 128 -3.08 -5.24 -5.22
CA VAL A 128 -2.31 -6.14 -4.37
C VAL A 128 -0.85 -6.03 -4.81
N ARG A 129 -0.08 -5.25 -4.08
CA ARG A 129 1.34 -4.99 -4.32
C ARG A 129 2.18 -5.97 -3.51
N GLU A 130 3.18 -6.62 -4.11
CA GLU A 130 4.25 -7.28 -3.37
C GLU A 130 4.98 -6.23 -2.50
N ASN A 131 5.40 -6.56 -1.28
CA ASN A 131 5.81 -5.54 -0.31
C ASN A 131 7.17 -5.79 0.35
N THR A 132 7.87 -6.88 0.06
CA THR A 132 9.10 -7.30 0.76
C THR A 132 10.28 -7.62 -0.15
N GLU A 133 10.05 -7.69 -1.45
CA GLU A 133 11.05 -8.09 -2.45
C GLU A 133 11.21 -7.03 -3.56
N ASP A 134 11.56 -7.46 -4.77
CA ASP A 134 11.81 -6.63 -5.95
C ASP A 134 12.98 -5.65 -5.70
N PHE A 135 12.94 -4.44 -6.21
CA PHE A 135 13.98 -3.41 -6.01
C PHE A 135 14.04 -2.84 -4.59
N TYR A 136 13.11 -3.21 -3.72
CA TYR A 136 13.04 -2.79 -2.31
C TYR A 136 13.85 -3.70 -1.37
N VAL A 137 14.54 -4.71 -1.89
CA VAL A 137 15.42 -5.59 -1.09
C VAL A 137 16.65 -4.88 -0.49
N GLY A 138 16.89 -3.60 -0.83
CA GLY A 138 17.99 -2.84 -0.25
C GLY A 138 19.36 -3.23 -0.77
N ALA A 139 19.46 -3.95 -1.88
CA ALA A 139 20.73 -4.32 -2.51
C ALA A 139 21.11 -3.34 -3.61
N GLY A 140 22.14 -2.56 -3.37
CA GLY A 140 22.62 -1.57 -4.32
C GLY A 140 23.90 -0.90 -3.83
N GLY A 141 24.46 -0.04 -4.66
CA GLY A 141 25.66 0.66 -4.30
C GLY A 141 26.04 1.74 -5.30
N ARG A 142 27.05 2.49 -4.90
CA ARG A 142 27.70 3.51 -5.72
C ARG A 142 29.21 3.32 -5.64
N VAL A 143 29.86 3.23 -6.78
CA VAL A 143 31.27 2.92 -6.90
C VAL A 143 31.96 3.99 -7.76
N LYS A 144 33.03 4.55 -7.22
CA LYS A 144 33.96 5.41 -8.00
C LYS A 144 35.06 4.55 -8.53
N LEU A 145 35.13 4.43 -9.84
CA LEU A 145 36.25 3.76 -10.51
C LEU A 145 37.45 4.68 -10.56
N ALA A 146 38.60 4.17 -10.12
CA ALA A 146 39.84 4.95 -10.17
C ALA A 146 40.19 5.27 -11.63
N ASN A 147 40.23 6.55 -11.99
CA ASN A 147 40.54 7.03 -13.33
C ASN A 147 41.95 6.56 -13.76
N ALA A 148 42.00 5.59 -14.64
CA ALA A 148 43.26 5.15 -15.29
C ALA A 148 43.99 6.29 -16.02
N SER A 149 43.26 7.31 -16.49
CA SER A 149 43.84 8.47 -17.17
C SER A 149 44.60 9.42 -16.25
N LYS A 150 44.19 9.58 -14.97
CA LYS A 150 44.93 10.42 -14.01
C LYS A 150 46.20 9.76 -13.48
N GLN A 151 46.23 8.43 -13.43
CA GLN A 151 47.46 7.69 -13.08
C GLN A 151 48.49 7.66 -14.21
N LYS A 152 48.07 7.76 -15.49
CA LYS A 152 48.95 7.88 -16.64
C LYS A 152 49.78 9.17 -16.60
N ALA A 153 49.20 10.28 -16.18
CA ALA A 153 49.91 11.56 -16.07
C ALA A 153 50.99 11.59 -14.97
N ALA A 154 50.84 10.73 -13.95
CA ALA A 154 51.75 10.71 -12.79
C ALA A 154 52.91 9.70 -12.89
N LYS A 155 52.88 8.71 -13.78
CA LYS A 155 53.87 7.60 -13.78
C LYS A 155 54.49 7.21 -15.13
N GLY A 156 54.28 7.89 -16.24
CA GLY A 156 55.02 7.64 -17.50
C GLY A 156 55.02 6.17 -18.01
N ALA A 157 54.15 5.32 -17.58
CA ALA A 157 54.15 3.88 -17.89
C ALA A 157 53.05 3.51 -18.91
N ALA A 158 53.45 2.89 -19.99
CA ALA A 158 52.56 2.23 -20.94
C ALA A 158 51.94 0.98 -20.28
N GLY A 159 50.64 1.02 -20.04
CA GLY A 159 49.91 -0.11 -19.47
C GLY A 159 49.08 0.23 -18.23
N ALA A 160 48.19 1.22 -18.33
CA ALA A 160 47.21 1.44 -17.25
C ALA A 160 46.09 0.43 -17.41
N GLY A 161 45.98 -0.51 -16.46
CA GLY A 161 44.82 -1.39 -16.32
C GLY A 161 43.58 -0.58 -16.01
N LYS A 162 42.42 -1.05 -16.45
CA LYS A 162 41.13 -0.51 -16.08
C LYS A 162 40.96 -0.58 -14.55
N GLY A 163 40.29 0.39 -13.97
CA GLY A 163 39.92 0.32 -12.55
C GLY A 163 39.03 -0.86 -12.32
N VAL A 164 39.37 -1.69 -11.34
CA VAL A 164 38.53 -2.84 -10.92
C VAL A 164 38.14 -2.64 -9.47
N GLU A 165 36.86 -2.62 -9.21
CA GLU A 165 36.31 -2.58 -7.86
C GLU A 165 35.47 -3.82 -7.58
N ARG A 166 35.62 -4.38 -6.36
CA ARG A 166 34.94 -5.56 -5.93
C ARG A 166 34.09 -5.26 -4.70
N GLN A 167 32.82 -5.63 -4.77
CA GLN A 167 31.89 -5.50 -3.64
C GLN A 167 31.23 -6.84 -3.35
N VAL A 168 30.88 -7.05 -2.08
CA VAL A 168 30.07 -8.19 -1.64
C VAL A 168 28.72 -7.62 -1.18
N LEU A 169 27.67 -8.09 -1.81
CA LEU A 169 26.28 -7.75 -1.46
C LEU A 169 25.65 -8.90 -0.68
N GLU A 170 24.93 -8.57 0.36
CA GLU A 170 24.20 -9.53 1.17
C GLU A 170 22.76 -9.05 1.35
N ILE A 171 21.80 -9.91 1.05
CA ILE A 171 20.37 -9.69 1.22
C ILE A 171 19.87 -10.73 2.21
N LYS A 172 19.23 -10.29 3.30
CA LYS A 172 18.55 -11.16 4.27
C LYS A 172 17.07 -10.83 4.29
N ARG A 173 16.23 -11.84 4.06
CA ARG A 173 14.77 -11.77 4.12
C ARG A 173 14.25 -12.98 4.88
N SER A 174 13.00 -12.95 5.28
CA SER A 174 12.33 -14.05 5.96
C SER A 174 12.43 -15.39 5.20
N LEU A 175 12.39 -15.33 3.87
CA LEU A 175 12.35 -16.49 2.99
C LEU A 175 13.72 -16.95 2.50
N TYR A 176 14.75 -16.09 2.50
CA TYR A 176 16.08 -16.43 1.95
C TYR A 176 17.19 -15.51 2.45
N GLN A 177 18.42 -16.00 2.30
CA GLN A 177 19.63 -15.21 2.37
C GLN A 177 20.39 -15.36 1.05
N LEU A 178 20.74 -14.24 0.43
CA LEU A 178 21.49 -14.18 -0.81
C LEU A 178 22.80 -13.41 -0.59
N LYS A 179 23.92 -13.99 -1.02
CA LYS A 179 25.22 -13.34 -0.98
C LYS A 179 25.91 -13.52 -2.32
N PHE A 180 26.36 -12.45 -2.93
CA PHE A 180 27.07 -12.48 -4.20
C PHE A 180 28.14 -11.41 -4.28
N GLY A 181 29.20 -11.70 -5.02
CA GLY A 181 30.26 -10.75 -5.33
C GLY A 181 29.95 -10.01 -6.63
N LEU A 182 30.14 -8.70 -6.64
CA LEU A 182 30.07 -7.87 -7.82
C LEU A 182 31.46 -7.34 -8.13
N GLU A 183 31.92 -7.58 -9.36
CA GLU A 183 33.13 -6.99 -9.90
C GLU A 183 32.75 -6.01 -10.99
N ILE A 184 33.20 -4.77 -10.84
CA ILE A 184 32.95 -3.67 -11.78
C ILE A 184 34.26 -3.24 -12.40
N GLU A 185 34.36 -3.37 -13.73
CA GLU A 185 35.52 -2.97 -14.51
C GLU A 185 35.06 -2.00 -15.60
N GLY A 186 35.76 -0.89 -15.78
CA GLY A 186 35.45 0.06 -16.85
C GLY A 186 36.16 1.40 -16.75
N ASP A 187 35.88 2.26 -17.72
CA ASP A 187 36.38 3.63 -17.82
C ASP A 187 35.37 4.68 -17.32
N ALA A 188 34.21 4.26 -16.79
CA ALA A 188 33.25 5.17 -16.20
C ALA A 188 33.78 5.73 -14.88
N ASP A 189 33.64 7.03 -14.67
CA ASP A 189 34.12 7.69 -13.45
C ASP A 189 33.40 7.19 -12.19
N GLU A 190 32.11 6.94 -12.32
CA GLU A 190 31.26 6.50 -11.23
C GLU A 190 30.05 5.68 -11.74
N ILE A 191 29.70 4.63 -11.04
CA ILE A 191 28.58 3.75 -11.36
C ILE A 191 27.71 3.61 -10.13
N ALA A 192 26.39 3.80 -10.29
CA ALA A 192 25.37 3.46 -9.31
C ALA A 192 24.53 2.29 -9.83
N TYR A 193 24.18 1.36 -8.94
CA TYR A 193 23.39 0.19 -9.30
C TYR A 193 22.42 -0.16 -8.18
N GLN A 194 21.26 -0.73 -8.57
CA GLN A 194 20.23 -1.27 -7.69
C GLN A 194 19.81 -2.62 -8.23
N ILE A 195 19.64 -3.61 -7.35
CA ILE A 195 19.33 -4.98 -7.73
C ILE A 195 17.93 -5.32 -7.20
N GLY A 196 17.08 -5.78 -8.11
CA GLY A 196 15.76 -6.36 -7.78
C GLY A 196 15.87 -7.88 -7.68
N VAL A 197 15.21 -8.47 -6.68
CA VAL A 197 15.17 -9.92 -6.46
C VAL A 197 13.74 -10.34 -6.21
N LEU A 198 13.31 -11.42 -6.88
CA LEU A 198 12.03 -12.10 -6.64
C LEU A 198 12.30 -13.56 -6.30
N SER A 199 11.71 -14.07 -5.24
CA SER A 199 11.71 -15.49 -4.91
C SER A 199 10.39 -16.14 -5.32
N ARG A 200 10.43 -17.45 -5.63
CA ARG A 200 9.20 -18.22 -5.96
C ARG A 200 8.17 -18.07 -4.84
N LYS A 201 8.58 -18.33 -3.61
CA LYS A 201 7.69 -18.31 -2.45
C LYS A 201 7.13 -16.92 -2.17
N GLY A 202 7.93 -15.84 -2.38
CA GLY A 202 7.48 -14.46 -2.29
C GLY A 202 6.41 -14.13 -3.33
N CYS A 203 6.63 -14.53 -4.59
CA CYS A 203 5.65 -14.36 -5.66
C CYS A 203 4.37 -15.17 -5.40
N GLU A 204 4.51 -16.48 -5.05
CA GLU A 204 3.38 -17.37 -4.82
C GLU A 204 2.42 -16.83 -3.76
N ARG A 205 2.92 -16.38 -2.61
CA ARG A 205 2.09 -15.94 -1.50
C ARG A 205 1.29 -14.66 -1.81
N VAL A 206 1.88 -13.69 -2.50
CA VAL A 206 1.18 -12.45 -2.86
C VAL A 206 0.19 -12.66 -4.01
N ILE A 207 0.54 -13.50 -5.00
CA ILE A 207 -0.35 -13.84 -6.11
C ILE A 207 -1.54 -14.63 -5.58
N ARG A 208 -1.32 -15.63 -4.74
CA ARG A 208 -2.38 -16.41 -4.10
C ARG A 208 -3.31 -15.53 -3.27
N PHE A 209 -2.75 -14.60 -2.49
CA PHE A 209 -3.55 -13.62 -1.77
C PHE A 209 -4.46 -12.82 -2.70
N ALA A 210 -3.97 -12.38 -3.86
CA ALA A 210 -4.75 -11.63 -4.83
C ALA A 210 -5.94 -12.43 -5.39
N PHE A 211 -5.76 -13.72 -5.67
CA PHE A 211 -6.84 -14.60 -6.10
C PHE A 211 -7.88 -14.83 -5.00
N GLU A 212 -7.45 -15.12 -3.76
CA GLU A 212 -8.35 -15.27 -2.61
C GLU A 212 -9.12 -13.98 -2.34
N PHE A 213 -8.44 -12.83 -2.40
CA PHE A 213 -9.08 -11.53 -2.25
C PHE A 213 -10.12 -11.28 -3.35
N ALA A 214 -9.80 -11.56 -4.61
CA ALA A 214 -10.76 -11.44 -5.72
C ALA A 214 -11.96 -12.37 -5.53
N ARG A 215 -11.74 -13.59 -5.03
CA ARG A 215 -12.81 -14.54 -4.74
C ARG A 215 -13.76 -14.05 -3.64
N ALA A 216 -13.23 -13.39 -2.61
CA ALA A 216 -14.00 -12.87 -1.48
C ALA A 216 -14.65 -11.50 -1.76
N ARG A 217 -14.02 -10.67 -2.60
CA ARG A 217 -14.41 -9.29 -2.85
C ARG A 217 -15.82 -9.16 -3.44
N ARG A 218 -16.58 -8.19 -2.92
CA ARG A 218 -17.88 -7.74 -3.48
C ARG A 218 -17.71 -6.33 -4.03
N ARG A 219 -17.92 -6.12 -5.32
CA ARG A 219 -17.91 -4.76 -5.91
C ARG A 219 -19.14 -3.98 -5.47
N SER A 220 -18.94 -2.71 -5.15
CA SER A 220 -20.02 -1.77 -4.86
C SER A 220 -20.74 -1.40 -6.16
N GLY A 221 -21.84 -2.07 -6.49
CA GLY A 221 -22.58 -1.77 -7.74
C GLY A 221 -23.49 -2.89 -8.22
N GLY A 222 -23.36 -4.08 -7.65
CA GLY A 222 -24.34 -5.15 -7.82
C GLY A 222 -25.49 -4.94 -6.87
N GLY A 223 -26.45 -4.08 -7.20
CA GLY A 223 -27.67 -3.90 -6.44
C GLY A 223 -28.43 -5.21 -6.34
N GLY A 224 -28.59 -5.73 -5.13
CA GLY A 224 -29.37 -6.92 -4.82
C GLY A 224 -29.32 -7.22 -3.33
N GLY A 225 -30.22 -6.60 -2.56
CA GLY A 225 -30.49 -7.01 -1.20
C GLY A 225 -30.75 -8.52 -1.17
N ALA A 226 -29.99 -9.23 -0.36
CA ALA A 226 -30.24 -10.61 -0.04
C ALA A 226 -31.47 -10.69 0.86
N GLY A 227 -32.66 -10.75 0.25
CA GLY A 227 -33.82 -11.34 0.86
C GLY A 227 -33.76 -12.84 0.59
N GLU A 228 -33.65 -13.63 1.61
CA GLU A 228 -33.90 -15.08 1.55
C GLU A 228 -35.34 -15.35 1.08
N GLY A 229 -35.49 -16.24 0.09
CA GLY A 229 -36.76 -16.84 -0.30
C GLY A 229 -37.41 -16.21 -1.52
N GLU A 230 -37.22 -16.89 -2.63
CA GLU A 230 -38.25 -17.31 -3.60
C GLU A 230 -37.55 -17.73 -4.91
N GLU A 231 -37.48 -19.03 -5.11
CA GLU A 231 -37.27 -19.65 -6.43
C GLU A 231 -38.46 -19.25 -7.31
N ARG A 232 -38.25 -18.38 -8.27
CA ARG A 232 -39.15 -18.20 -9.41
C ARG A 232 -38.47 -18.71 -10.66
N GLU A 233 -39.02 -19.79 -11.19
CA GLU A 233 -38.80 -20.28 -12.54
C GLU A 233 -38.79 -19.12 -13.55
N ARG A 234 -37.68 -18.92 -14.22
CA ARG A 234 -37.60 -18.04 -15.39
C ARG A 234 -37.34 -18.87 -16.63
N SER A 235 -38.40 -18.87 -17.46
CA SER A 235 -38.49 -19.36 -18.83
C SER A 235 -37.26 -18.98 -19.70
N GLN A 236 -36.90 -19.92 -20.59
CA GLN A 236 -35.93 -19.77 -21.66
C GLN A 236 -36.18 -18.51 -22.51
N GLY A 237 -35.24 -17.61 -22.51
CA GLY A 237 -35.14 -16.46 -23.40
C GLY A 237 -33.68 -16.10 -23.59
N GLN A 238 -33.14 -16.26 -24.80
CA GLN A 238 -31.84 -15.75 -25.21
C GLN A 238 -31.84 -14.23 -25.07
N GLY A 239 -31.16 -13.71 -24.09
CA GLY A 239 -31.00 -12.27 -23.84
C GLY A 239 -29.83 -12.04 -22.92
N GLN A 240 -28.77 -11.44 -23.43
CA GLN A 240 -27.64 -10.81 -22.81
C GLN A 240 -27.59 -10.91 -21.27
N GLU A 241 -26.68 -11.73 -20.75
CA GLU A 241 -26.22 -11.67 -19.35
C GLU A 241 -25.51 -10.34 -19.09
N GLN A 242 -26.29 -9.28 -18.96
CA GLN A 242 -25.83 -8.03 -18.39
C GLN A 242 -25.96 -8.14 -16.86
N GLY A 243 -24.83 -8.19 -16.13
CA GLY A 243 -24.84 -7.81 -14.74
C GLY A 243 -24.20 -8.70 -13.68
N ARG A 244 -23.46 -9.77 -14.00
CA ARG A 244 -22.49 -10.33 -13.04
C ARG A 244 -21.11 -9.82 -13.40
N SER A 245 -20.58 -8.84 -12.61
CA SER A 245 -19.17 -8.44 -12.69
C SER A 245 -18.31 -9.70 -12.55
N ARG A 246 -17.68 -10.15 -13.65
CA ARG A 246 -16.72 -11.25 -13.64
C ARG A 246 -15.58 -10.87 -12.68
N LYS A 247 -15.28 -11.74 -11.74
CA LYS A 247 -14.10 -11.60 -10.88
C LYS A 247 -12.87 -11.73 -11.78
N LYS A 248 -11.96 -10.76 -11.69
CA LYS A 248 -10.80 -10.68 -12.58
C LYS A 248 -9.54 -10.35 -11.80
N VAL A 249 -8.45 -11.06 -12.07
CA VAL A 249 -7.11 -10.72 -11.58
C VAL A 249 -6.21 -10.36 -12.76
N THR A 250 -5.75 -9.12 -12.80
CA THR A 250 -4.79 -8.62 -13.79
C THR A 250 -3.39 -8.63 -13.19
N SER A 251 -2.49 -9.45 -13.75
CA SER A 251 -1.07 -9.46 -13.40
C SER A 251 -0.33 -8.37 -14.15
N VAL A 252 0.35 -7.50 -13.43
CA VAL A 252 1.05 -6.34 -14.00
C VAL A 252 2.55 -6.45 -13.77
N ASP A 253 3.31 -6.25 -14.84
CA ASP A 253 4.77 -6.39 -14.83
C ASP A 253 5.46 -5.60 -15.97
N LYS A 254 6.76 -5.87 -16.19
CA LYS A 254 7.55 -5.36 -17.33
C LYS A 254 8.38 -6.48 -18.00
N ALA A 255 7.78 -7.66 -18.16
CA ALA A 255 8.47 -8.86 -18.67
C ALA A 255 9.01 -8.72 -20.10
N ASN A 256 8.51 -7.76 -20.89
CA ASN A 256 9.03 -7.49 -22.23
C ASN A 256 10.44 -6.89 -22.24
N VAL A 257 10.92 -6.36 -21.10
CA VAL A 257 12.27 -5.79 -20.97
C VAL A 257 13.05 -6.48 -19.84
N LEU A 258 12.43 -6.66 -18.69
CA LEU A 258 13.04 -7.27 -17.50
C LEU A 258 12.69 -8.76 -17.45
N THR A 259 13.17 -9.51 -18.44
CA THR A 259 12.72 -10.86 -18.77
C THR A 259 12.96 -11.90 -17.68
N HIS A 260 14.09 -11.83 -16.96
CA HIS A 260 14.40 -12.82 -15.92
C HIS A 260 13.46 -12.72 -14.71
N ALA A 261 13.36 -11.53 -14.12
CA ALA A 261 12.55 -11.36 -12.91
C ALA A 261 11.05 -11.46 -13.22
N TYR A 262 10.59 -10.76 -14.25
CA TYR A 262 9.15 -10.71 -14.50
C TYR A 262 8.63 -11.80 -15.45
N GLY A 263 9.51 -12.45 -16.20
CA GLY A 263 9.19 -13.73 -16.83
C GLY A 263 8.92 -14.80 -15.78
N PHE A 264 9.75 -14.87 -14.74
CA PHE A 264 9.56 -15.73 -13.58
C PHE A 264 8.25 -15.42 -12.82
N TRP A 265 7.94 -14.14 -12.61
CA TRP A 265 6.65 -13.72 -12.04
C TRP A 265 5.46 -14.25 -12.84
N ARG A 266 5.47 -14.10 -14.17
CA ARG A 266 4.40 -14.58 -15.07
C ARG A 266 4.23 -16.09 -15.05
N GLU A 267 5.33 -16.83 -14.98
CA GLU A 267 5.32 -18.29 -14.86
C GLU A 267 4.56 -18.71 -13.62
N ILE A 268 4.92 -18.14 -12.45
CA ILE A 268 4.26 -18.43 -11.17
C ILE A 268 2.79 -18.02 -11.18
N PHE A 269 2.48 -16.84 -11.72
CA PHE A 269 1.09 -16.42 -11.86
C PHE A 269 0.27 -17.40 -12.70
N SER A 270 0.82 -17.87 -13.82
CA SER A 270 0.14 -18.83 -14.69
C SER A 270 -0.06 -20.19 -14.02
N GLU A 271 0.86 -20.60 -13.15
CA GLU A 271 0.72 -21.85 -12.37
C GLU A 271 -0.43 -21.72 -11.37
N ILE A 272 -0.46 -20.64 -10.58
CA ILE A 272 -1.48 -20.40 -9.56
C ILE A 272 -2.86 -20.18 -10.18
N ALA A 273 -2.94 -19.47 -11.30
CA ALA A 273 -4.20 -19.21 -12.00
C ALA A 273 -4.99 -20.48 -12.34
N LYS A 274 -4.31 -21.60 -12.55
CA LYS A 274 -4.96 -22.92 -12.83
C LYS A 274 -5.77 -23.44 -11.63
N GLU A 275 -5.46 -22.99 -10.43
CA GLU A 275 -6.17 -23.37 -9.21
C GLU A 275 -7.48 -22.57 -9.01
N TYR A 276 -7.68 -21.50 -9.80
CA TYR A 276 -8.83 -20.58 -9.71
C TYR A 276 -9.55 -20.41 -11.06
N PRO A 277 -10.07 -21.50 -11.65
CA PRO A 277 -10.66 -21.48 -12.98
C PRO A 277 -11.90 -20.57 -13.12
N GLU A 278 -12.52 -20.18 -11.99
CA GLU A 278 -13.67 -19.29 -11.92
C GLU A 278 -13.29 -17.81 -12.04
N ILE A 279 -12.00 -17.48 -11.93
CA ILE A 279 -11.50 -16.10 -11.97
C ILE A 279 -10.87 -15.82 -13.33
N GLU A 280 -11.33 -14.78 -14.00
CA GLU A 280 -10.72 -14.29 -15.23
C GLU A 280 -9.31 -13.75 -14.97
N THR A 281 -8.36 -14.06 -15.84
CA THR A 281 -6.97 -13.61 -15.69
C THR A 281 -6.49 -12.85 -16.93
N GLU A 282 -5.63 -11.85 -16.69
CA GLU A 282 -5.03 -11.04 -17.74
C GLU A 282 -3.59 -10.67 -17.38
N PHE A 283 -2.73 -10.59 -18.39
CA PHE A 283 -1.41 -9.97 -18.27
C PHE A 283 -1.40 -8.59 -18.90
N ALA A 284 -0.81 -7.62 -18.19
CA ALA A 284 -0.62 -6.28 -18.72
C ALA A 284 0.78 -5.74 -18.37
N PHE A 285 1.34 -4.93 -19.25
CA PHE A 285 2.55 -4.19 -18.92
C PHE A 285 2.22 -2.93 -18.14
N VAL A 286 3.10 -2.58 -17.19
CA VAL A 286 2.87 -1.46 -16.26
C VAL A 286 2.58 -0.12 -16.96
N ASP A 287 3.26 0.17 -18.05
CA ASP A 287 3.03 1.36 -18.87
C ASP A 287 1.65 1.38 -19.54
N ALA A 288 1.16 0.24 -20.01
CA ALA A 288 -0.19 0.10 -20.53
C ALA A 288 -1.24 0.29 -19.41
N VAL A 289 -1.01 -0.32 -18.23
CA VAL A 289 -1.91 -0.19 -17.09
C VAL A 289 -2.02 1.27 -16.61
N ALA A 290 -0.90 2.01 -16.58
CA ALA A 290 -0.92 3.43 -16.24
C ALA A 290 -1.84 4.24 -17.18
N MET A 291 -1.83 3.93 -18.49
CA MET A 291 -2.77 4.55 -19.44
C MET A 291 -4.22 4.09 -19.23
N TRP A 292 -4.42 2.80 -18.94
CA TRP A 292 -5.75 2.23 -18.75
C TRP A 292 -6.41 2.66 -17.44
N PHE A 293 -5.67 2.91 -16.38
CA PHE A 293 -6.21 3.50 -15.14
C PHE A 293 -6.84 4.88 -15.41
N VAL A 294 -6.27 5.65 -16.34
CA VAL A 294 -6.82 6.95 -16.73
C VAL A 294 -8.00 6.81 -17.70
N LYS A 295 -7.91 5.88 -18.66
CA LYS A 295 -8.88 5.79 -19.76
C LYS A 295 -10.07 4.90 -19.44
N ASN A 296 -9.82 3.72 -18.89
CA ASN A 296 -10.83 2.67 -18.65
C ASN A 296 -10.61 1.98 -17.29
N PRO A 297 -10.65 2.71 -16.16
CA PRO A 297 -10.45 2.13 -14.83
C PRO A 297 -11.47 1.04 -14.50
N GLU A 298 -12.65 1.09 -15.10
CA GLU A 298 -13.72 0.09 -14.95
C GLU A 298 -13.35 -1.33 -15.39
N ASN A 299 -12.29 -1.48 -16.19
CA ASN A 299 -11.80 -2.78 -16.66
C ASN A 299 -11.05 -3.57 -15.58
N PHE A 300 -10.71 -2.93 -14.46
CA PHE A 300 -9.96 -3.57 -13.38
C PHE A 300 -10.88 -3.99 -12.23
N ASP A 301 -10.53 -5.12 -11.60
CA ASP A 301 -11.15 -5.61 -10.36
C ASP A 301 -10.06 -5.80 -9.30
N VAL A 302 -9.16 -6.76 -9.48
CA VAL A 302 -7.96 -6.91 -8.67
C VAL A 302 -6.73 -6.88 -9.56
N VAL A 303 -5.77 -6.04 -9.21
CA VAL A 303 -4.47 -5.95 -9.86
C VAL A 303 -3.44 -6.55 -8.92
N VAL A 304 -2.61 -7.49 -9.39
CA VAL A 304 -1.45 -7.98 -8.65
C VAL A 304 -0.16 -7.61 -9.36
N THR A 305 0.83 -7.11 -8.61
CA THR A 305 2.03 -6.53 -9.20
C THR A 305 3.26 -6.60 -8.29
N PRO A 306 4.49 -6.70 -8.83
CA PRO A 306 5.72 -6.52 -8.07
C PRO A 306 5.79 -5.16 -7.36
N ASN A 307 6.68 -5.08 -6.39
CA ASN A 307 6.75 -4.00 -5.41
C ASN A 307 6.84 -2.60 -6.04
N MET A 308 7.84 -2.35 -6.86
CA MET A 308 8.09 -1.03 -7.45
C MET A 308 6.92 -0.54 -8.32
N PHE A 309 6.35 -1.41 -9.13
CA PHE A 309 5.23 -1.01 -10.00
C PHE A 309 3.96 -0.78 -9.21
N GLY A 310 3.74 -1.56 -8.16
CA GLY A 310 2.62 -1.37 -7.25
C GLY A 310 2.68 -0.02 -6.56
N ASP A 311 3.87 0.43 -6.16
CA ASP A 311 4.08 1.75 -5.57
C ASP A 311 3.62 2.87 -6.50
N ILE A 312 4.12 2.86 -7.72
CA ILE A 312 3.83 3.91 -8.73
C ILE A 312 2.34 3.90 -9.14
N LEU A 313 1.79 2.71 -9.42
CA LEU A 313 0.41 2.60 -9.89
C LEU A 313 -0.62 2.97 -8.82
N THR A 314 -0.33 2.74 -7.55
CA THR A 314 -1.27 3.08 -6.47
C THR A 314 -1.34 4.57 -6.19
N ASP A 315 -0.27 5.32 -6.42
CA ASP A 315 -0.31 6.78 -6.34
C ASP A 315 -1.14 7.39 -7.49
N LEU A 316 -1.03 6.83 -8.70
CA LEU A 316 -1.94 7.16 -9.79
C LEU A 316 -3.38 6.79 -9.43
N GLY A 317 -3.61 5.61 -8.86
CA GLY A 317 -4.90 5.16 -8.34
C GLY A 317 -5.49 6.15 -7.33
N ALA A 318 -4.68 6.61 -6.38
CA ALA A 318 -5.09 7.60 -5.40
C ALA A 318 -5.54 8.92 -6.05
N MET A 319 -4.85 9.38 -7.07
CA MET A 319 -5.24 10.61 -7.77
C MET A 319 -6.55 10.47 -8.52
N ILE A 320 -6.80 9.35 -9.19
CA ILE A 320 -8.05 9.16 -9.94
C ILE A 320 -9.27 8.95 -9.05
N GLN A 321 -9.11 8.48 -7.81
CA GLN A 321 -10.20 8.35 -6.84
C GLN A 321 -10.50 9.64 -6.05
N GLY A 322 -9.77 10.74 -6.30
CA GLY A 322 -10.03 12.03 -5.65
C GLY A 322 -8.90 12.57 -4.78
N GLY A 323 -7.76 11.88 -4.68
CA GLY A 323 -6.56 12.35 -4.01
C GLY A 323 -6.05 11.46 -2.88
N LEU A 324 -4.82 11.75 -2.45
CA LEU A 324 -4.10 10.98 -1.41
C LEU A 324 -4.81 10.97 -0.05
N GLY A 325 -5.56 12.03 0.28
CA GLY A 325 -6.33 12.12 1.53
C GLY A 325 -7.49 11.12 1.65
N LEU A 326 -7.80 10.39 0.55
CA LEU A 326 -8.80 9.33 0.50
C LEU A 326 -8.20 7.93 0.31
N ALA A 327 -6.88 7.79 0.26
CA ALA A 327 -6.23 6.55 -0.12
C ALA A 327 -5.62 5.83 1.09
N PRO A 328 -6.21 4.73 1.56
CA PRO A 328 -5.65 3.88 2.61
C PRO A 328 -4.66 2.87 2.05
N GLY A 329 -3.83 2.32 2.92
CA GLY A 329 -2.97 1.17 2.65
C GLY A 329 -2.99 0.19 3.82
N ALA A 330 -2.91 -1.09 3.50
CA ALA A 330 -2.73 -2.14 4.49
C ALA A 330 -1.51 -2.98 4.12
N ASN A 331 -0.53 -3.05 5.02
CA ASN A 331 0.63 -3.93 4.91
C ASN A 331 0.31 -5.20 5.68
N ILE A 332 0.03 -6.29 4.98
CA ILE A 332 -0.61 -7.47 5.56
C ILE A 332 0.37 -8.64 5.62
N ASN A 333 0.42 -9.24 6.80
CA ASN A 333 0.81 -10.62 7.00
C ASN A 333 -0.41 -11.36 7.56
N PRO A 334 -1.04 -12.28 6.81
CA PRO A 334 -2.24 -12.99 7.29
C PRO A 334 -2.03 -13.82 8.56
N GLU A 335 -0.78 -14.18 8.86
CA GLU A 335 -0.39 -15.00 10.01
C GLU A 335 0.35 -14.22 11.09
N GLY A 336 0.50 -12.89 10.92
CA GLY A 336 1.28 -12.05 11.82
C GLY A 336 0.72 -10.64 11.99
N VAL A 337 1.50 -9.77 12.60
CA VAL A 337 1.11 -8.39 12.85
C VAL A 337 1.09 -7.60 11.55
N SER A 338 -0.09 -7.11 11.19
CA SER A 338 -0.32 -6.26 10.01
C SER A 338 -0.31 -4.77 10.38
N MET A 339 0.00 -3.91 9.42
CA MET A 339 0.06 -2.46 9.62
C MET A 339 -0.88 -1.73 8.65
N PHE A 340 -1.61 -0.76 9.17
CA PHE A 340 -2.64 0.01 8.47
C PHE A 340 -2.31 1.50 8.52
N GLU A 341 -2.23 2.12 7.35
CA GLU A 341 -1.73 3.49 7.18
C GLU A 341 -2.47 4.25 6.08
N PRO A 342 -2.55 5.59 6.11
CA PRO A 342 -2.81 6.37 4.91
C PRO A 342 -1.59 6.29 4.00
N ILE A 343 -1.77 6.32 2.66
CA ILE A 343 -0.63 6.30 1.75
C ILE A 343 0.03 7.67 1.53
N HIS A 344 -0.59 8.74 2.02
CA HIS A 344 0.04 10.07 1.96
C HIS A 344 1.24 10.15 2.90
N GLY A 345 2.24 10.94 2.52
CA GLY A 345 3.39 11.23 3.38
C GLY A 345 3.05 12.18 4.53
N SER A 346 4.06 12.53 5.29
CA SER A 346 3.96 13.41 6.47
C SER A 346 3.50 14.85 6.18
N ALA A 347 3.60 15.31 4.94
CA ALA A 347 3.19 16.64 4.48
C ALA A 347 3.56 17.78 5.48
N PRO A 348 4.86 17.99 5.80
CA PRO A 348 5.30 18.83 6.92
C PRO A 348 4.79 20.28 6.84
N LYS A 349 4.57 20.78 5.62
CA LYS A 349 4.01 22.13 5.40
C LYS A 349 2.59 22.34 5.93
N TYR A 350 1.87 21.26 6.22
CA TYR A 350 0.49 21.27 6.74
C TYR A 350 0.41 20.88 8.21
N ALA A 351 1.48 20.39 8.80
CA ALA A 351 1.54 19.97 10.20
C ALA A 351 1.06 21.07 11.15
N GLY A 352 0.21 20.73 12.12
CA GLY A 352 -0.33 21.64 13.12
C GLY A 352 -1.38 22.63 12.62
N LYS A 353 -1.78 22.58 11.32
CA LYS A 353 -2.78 23.49 10.76
C LYS A 353 -4.21 22.98 10.91
N GLY A 354 -4.41 21.73 11.25
CA GLY A 354 -5.72 21.11 11.38
C GLY A 354 -6.55 21.11 10.10
N ILE A 355 -5.90 20.95 8.95
CA ILE A 355 -6.54 20.96 7.63
C ILE A 355 -6.30 19.69 6.81
N ALA A 356 -5.53 18.76 7.33
CA ALA A 356 -5.29 17.46 6.70
C ALA A 356 -6.59 16.64 6.64
N ASN A 357 -6.80 15.94 5.54
CA ASN A 357 -7.95 15.06 5.40
C ASN A 357 -7.72 13.76 6.19
N PRO A 358 -8.54 13.41 7.19
CA PRO A 358 -8.33 12.21 8.00
C PRO A 358 -8.94 10.95 7.39
N ILE A 359 -9.67 11.05 6.27
CA ILE A 359 -10.47 9.96 5.72
C ILE A 359 -9.60 8.75 5.33
N ALA A 360 -8.43 8.98 4.72
CA ALA A 360 -7.52 7.88 4.39
C ALA A 360 -7.12 7.06 5.63
N THR A 361 -6.80 7.74 6.73
CA THR A 361 -6.45 7.10 8.01
C THR A 361 -7.66 6.38 8.62
N ILE A 362 -8.83 7.00 8.64
CA ILE A 362 -10.06 6.38 9.14
C ILE A 362 -10.41 5.13 8.32
N TRP A 363 -10.26 5.19 7.00
CA TRP A 363 -10.49 4.04 6.14
C TRP A 363 -9.42 2.94 6.33
N ALA A 364 -8.15 3.31 6.54
CA ALA A 364 -7.12 2.34 6.94
C ALA A 364 -7.51 1.62 8.24
N GLY A 365 -8.10 2.34 9.20
CA GLY A 365 -8.70 1.74 10.40
C GLY A 365 -9.85 0.78 10.10
N SER A 366 -10.71 1.07 9.12
CA SER A 366 -11.73 0.13 8.65
C SER A 366 -11.12 -1.16 8.08
N LEU A 367 -10.04 -1.05 7.28
CA LEU A 367 -9.31 -2.23 6.79
C LEU A 367 -8.68 -3.03 7.93
N MET A 368 -8.21 -2.36 8.98
CA MET A 368 -7.70 -3.02 10.20
C MET A 368 -8.80 -3.82 10.88
N LEU A 369 -9.99 -3.25 11.07
CA LEU A 369 -11.13 -3.95 11.67
C LEU A 369 -11.55 -5.16 10.83
N GLU A 370 -11.58 -5.05 9.51
CA GLU A 370 -11.88 -6.17 8.62
C GLU A 370 -10.85 -7.31 8.80
N GLN A 371 -9.56 -7.00 8.88
CA GLN A 371 -8.49 -7.98 9.10
C GLN A 371 -8.59 -8.63 10.48
N LEU A 372 -9.00 -7.90 11.51
CA LEU A 372 -9.22 -8.41 12.87
C LEU A 372 -10.52 -9.24 13.01
N GLY A 373 -11.33 -9.33 11.94
CA GLY A 373 -12.60 -10.09 11.92
C GLY A 373 -13.83 -9.28 12.22
N GLU A 374 -13.70 -8.01 12.60
CA GLU A 374 -14.78 -7.08 12.93
C GLU A 374 -15.41 -6.47 11.66
N ARG A 375 -15.89 -7.34 10.75
CA ARG A 375 -16.39 -6.95 9.42
C ARG A 375 -17.54 -5.97 9.47
N LYS A 376 -18.46 -6.17 10.43
CA LYS A 376 -19.63 -5.29 10.58
C LYS A 376 -19.20 -3.87 10.99
N ALA A 377 -18.26 -3.76 11.93
CA ALA A 377 -17.68 -2.49 12.33
C ALA A 377 -16.96 -1.80 11.16
N ALA A 378 -16.21 -2.55 10.36
CA ALA A 378 -15.54 -2.05 9.16
C ALA A 378 -16.56 -1.49 8.14
N GLU A 379 -17.66 -2.19 7.89
CA GLU A 379 -18.74 -1.75 6.99
C GLU A 379 -19.43 -0.48 7.50
N ILE A 380 -19.68 -0.36 8.81
CA ILE A 380 -20.25 0.84 9.44
C ILE A 380 -19.36 2.05 9.22
N VAL A 381 -18.05 1.92 9.46
CA VAL A 381 -17.08 3.01 9.25
C VAL A 381 -17.05 3.43 7.77
N LEU A 382 -16.97 2.47 6.84
CA LEU A 382 -16.93 2.76 5.41
C LEU A 382 -18.24 3.42 4.91
N LYS A 383 -19.39 3.00 5.45
CA LYS A 383 -20.68 3.62 5.17
C LYS A 383 -20.72 5.06 5.67
N ALA A 384 -20.24 5.33 6.90
CA ALA A 384 -20.20 6.67 7.47
C ALA A 384 -19.29 7.61 6.64
N ILE A 385 -18.11 7.15 6.19
CA ILE A 385 -17.25 7.88 5.24
C ILE A 385 -18.03 8.22 3.97
N SER A 386 -18.68 7.23 3.35
CA SER A 386 -19.43 7.40 2.11
C SER A 386 -20.56 8.45 2.26
N GLU A 387 -21.25 8.46 3.37
CA GLU A 387 -22.32 9.42 3.65
C GLU A 387 -21.80 10.86 3.83
N VAL A 388 -20.70 11.05 4.56
CA VAL A 388 -20.07 12.38 4.73
C VAL A 388 -19.63 12.93 3.39
N LEU A 389 -18.98 12.11 2.55
CA LEU A 389 -18.52 12.50 1.22
C LEU A 389 -19.69 12.84 0.28
N ARG A 390 -20.76 12.05 0.28
CA ARG A 390 -21.97 12.28 -0.52
C ARG A 390 -22.69 13.56 -0.13
N GLU A 391 -22.80 13.84 1.18
CA GLU A 391 -23.47 15.06 1.67
C GLU A 391 -22.69 16.33 1.39
N ARG A 392 -21.37 16.28 1.26
CA ARG A 392 -20.46 17.38 0.95
C ARG A 392 -20.57 18.60 1.90
N LYS A 393 -21.07 18.41 3.12
CA LYS A 393 -21.26 19.50 4.10
C LYS A 393 -20.00 19.75 4.93
N VAL A 394 -19.27 18.69 5.25
CA VAL A 394 -18.08 18.73 6.10
C VAL A 394 -16.92 18.09 5.34
N LEU A 395 -16.17 18.90 4.61
CA LEU A 395 -15.06 18.49 3.76
C LEU A 395 -13.82 19.35 4.03
N THR A 396 -12.65 18.76 3.99
CA THR A 396 -11.36 19.43 4.06
C THR A 396 -11.03 20.19 2.76
N PRO A 397 -10.04 21.11 2.78
CA PRO A 397 -9.70 21.94 1.61
C PRO A 397 -9.28 21.17 0.36
N ASP A 398 -8.64 20.00 0.50
CA ASP A 398 -8.25 19.11 -0.62
C ASP A 398 -9.47 18.60 -1.41
N LEU A 399 -10.64 18.49 -0.77
CA LEU A 399 -11.90 18.13 -1.40
C LEU A 399 -12.78 19.34 -1.74
N GLY A 400 -12.22 20.54 -1.67
CA GLY A 400 -12.92 21.80 -2.00
C GLY A 400 -13.79 22.34 -0.88
N GLY A 401 -13.67 21.83 0.34
CA GLY A 401 -14.33 22.32 1.54
C GLY A 401 -13.48 23.35 2.32
N SER A 402 -13.93 23.64 3.54
CA SER A 402 -13.21 24.53 4.48
C SER A 402 -13.21 24.00 5.92
N SER A 403 -13.65 22.76 6.12
CA SER A 403 -13.71 22.13 7.43
C SER A 403 -12.31 21.73 7.91
N LYS A 404 -12.14 21.67 9.22
CA LYS A 404 -10.91 21.19 9.85
C LYS A 404 -10.85 19.66 9.83
N THR A 405 -9.66 19.14 10.06
CA THR A 405 -9.40 17.71 10.27
C THR A 405 -10.33 17.14 11.35
N SER A 406 -10.47 17.85 12.48
CA SER A 406 -11.36 17.44 13.58
C SER A 406 -12.83 17.43 13.21
N ASP A 407 -13.30 18.42 12.42
CA ASP A 407 -14.71 18.50 12.05
C ASP A 407 -15.15 17.28 11.21
N VAL A 408 -14.25 16.81 10.31
CA VAL A 408 -14.48 15.61 9.50
C VAL A 408 -14.52 14.36 10.36
N GLY A 409 -13.55 14.20 11.29
CA GLY A 409 -13.54 13.10 12.23
C GLY A 409 -14.77 13.05 13.12
N ASP A 410 -15.19 14.20 13.65
CA ASP A 410 -16.39 14.34 14.49
C ASP A 410 -17.67 13.95 13.75
N GLU A 411 -17.82 14.39 12.48
CA GLU A 411 -19.02 14.06 11.70
C GLU A 411 -19.06 12.57 11.31
N ILE A 412 -17.90 11.96 10.98
CA ILE A 412 -17.84 10.51 10.73
C ILE A 412 -18.17 9.73 12.01
N ALA A 413 -17.58 10.08 13.15
CA ALA A 413 -17.87 9.42 14.43
C ALA A 413 -19.35 9.53 14.83
N LYS A 414 -19.96 10.69 14.59
CA LYS A 414 -21.40 10.90 14.81
C LYS A 414 -22.26 9.99 13.94
N LYS A 415 -21.92 9.81 12.64
CA LYS A 415 -22.64 8.91 11.74
C LYS A 415 -22.48 7.45 12.14
N VAL A 416 -21.30 7.06 12.61
CA VAL A 416 -21.02 5.73 13.18
C VAL A 416 -21.95 5.46 14.36
N LYS A 417 -22.09 6.42 15.30
CA LYS A 417 -22.96 6.27 16.48
C LYS A 417 -24.46 6.27 16.15
N ALA A 418 -24.83 6.71 14.95
CA ALA A 418 -26.22 6.72 14.48
C ALA A 418 -26.59 5.50 13.63
N SER A 419 -25.64 4.59 13.39
CA SER A 419 -25.83 3.37 12.55
C SER A 419 -26.30 2.15 13.35
#